data_91c1e1f840cfb1262b093987d97c0805
#
_entry.id   91c1e1f840cfb1262b093987d97c0805
#
_cell.length_a   1.000
_cell.length_b   1.000
_cell.length_c   1.000
_cell.angle_alpha   90.00
_cell.angle_beta   90.00
_cell.angle_gamma   90.00
#
_symmetry.space_group_name_H-M   'P 1'
#
loop_
_entity.id
_entity.type
_entity.pdbx_description
1 polymer ?
#
loop_
_entity_poly.entity_id
_entity_poly.type
_entity_poly.pdbx_seq_one_letter_code
_entity_poly.pdbx_strand_id
1 'polypeptide(L)'
;MLTPVAATLAVLLAPPLRAQTPPTGEDLLREAEKATSRPRPSGLPAPPAPRPSQVAPGVGVIVQRFDVQGAQLLDAEALQTVLQPWVGQKHDLASLRRAVDAIVEAYQQRGYLARAWLPEQEVRDGVVRIQVAEGRLSAVRIENRGAPRALAEARARDYLLARQKEGEPLRTDDVQRAITLLNETPGMRAASVLEPGDKAGDTRLVAALTDAPLLTGNAMVDNTGSRATGEARVAVNLALNGPLAQGDQWSLATFGSKDSTYGRAAVSLPLGSDGLRGTLQTSGLHYGYDLNTVRYAGNASTLGGLLSYPLQRSTERNASLQLAAERKHFKNLVAGVELSRKRIDLMTLSFNLDRRDDWGGGGVWMVAAQAVVGKLDLSDNAADLASDQLPGGPRRNGHFGHFNATLTRLQRLDAQQTLTLSGAAQKASKNLDPSEKFQLAGPYAVRAYSTSEPSVDSGLLLNIDWKFKFSPAWAVSLFHDQGMGWRDEDPNLATQQPNRFHLSGSGVELTWEAPGGVTARAALAHRHGRNPTRNPVTQQDADGTRKETRALLSLSKFF
;
A
#
# COMPACT_ATOMS: atom_id res chain seq x y z
N MET A 1 -10.22 -55.10 10.55
CA MET A 1 -10.21 -53.89 9.67
C MET A 1 -10.77 -52.72 10.47
N LEU A 2 -9.91 -51.84 10.95
CA LEU A 2 -10.33 -50.62 11.62
C LEU A 2 -10.89 -49.70 10.53
N THR A 3 -12.13 -49.22 10.70
CA THR A 3 -12.77 -48.30 9.78
C THR A 3 -11.96 -47.01 9.65
N PRO A 4 -11.96 -46.32 8.49
CA PRO A 4 -11.18 -45.09 8.29
C PRO A 4 -11.52 -43.97 9.28
N VAL A 5 -12.70 -43.99 9.88
CA VAL A 5 -13.13 -43.06 10.94
C VAL A 5 -12.31 -43.24 12.23
N ALA A 6 -11.98 -44.49 12.60
CA ALA A 6 -11.17 -44.76 13.79
C ALA A 6 -9.70 -44.32 13.60
N ALA A 7 -9.17 -44.42 12.38
CA ALA A 7 -7.83 -43.93 12.06
C ALA A 7 -7.74 -42.40 12.11
N THR A 8 -8.78 -41.69 11.66
CA THR A 8 -8.86 -40.21 11.70
C THR A 8 -8.99 -39.74 13.16
N LEU A 9 -9.79 -40.41 13.99
CA LEU A 9 -9.94 -40.07 15.40
C LEU A 9 -8.65 -40.37 16.20
N ALA A 10 -7.92 -41.43 15.86
CA ALA A 10 -6.65 -41.77 16.51
C ALA A 10 -5.54 -40.73 16.22
N VAL A 11 -5.53 -40.10 15.04
CA VAL A 11 -4.59 -39.02 14.71
C VAL A 11 -4.94 -37.72 15.47
N LEU A 12 -6.22 -37.49 15.76
CA LEU A 12 -6.70 -36.33 16.53
C LEU A 12 -6.53 -36.51 18.05
N LEU A 13 -6.52 -37.73 18.55
CA LEU A 13 -6.41 -38.05 20.00
C LEU A 13 -4.98 -38.42 20.46
N ALA A 14 -4.03 -38.59 19.54
CA ALA A 14 -2.64 -38.80 19.92
C ALA A 14 -2.08 -37.53 20.58
N PRO A 15 -1.52 -37.56 21.80
CA PRO A 15 -0.91 -36.40 22.39
C PRO A 15 0.18 -35.86 21.45
N PRO A 16 0.31 -34.55 21.28
CA PRO A 16 1.27 -33.96 20.34
C PRO A 16 2.71 -34.15 20.86
N LEU A 17 3.31 -35.31 20.59
CA LEU A 17 4.75 -35.57 20.71
C LEU A 17 5.55 -34.76 19.67
N ARG A 18 4.92 -33.83 18.96
CA ARG A 18 5.50 -33.10 17.84
C ARG A 18 6.04 -31.77 18.28
N ALA A 19 7.35 -31.60 18.14
CA ALA A 19 8.07 -30.37 18.40
C ALA A 19 7.73 -29.25 17.36
N GLN A 20 7.39 -29.62 16.14
CA GLN A 20 7.13 -28.72 15.02
C GLN A 20 5.65 -28.76 14.64
N THR A 21 5.03 -27.58 14.52
CA THR A 21 3.66 -27.45 14.04
C THR A 21 3.67 -27.50 12.51
N PRO A 22 2.95 -28.44 11.88
CA PRO A 22 2.88 -28.52 10.43
C PRO A 22 2.11 -27.31 9.87
N PRO A 23 2.70 -26.55 8.93
CA PRO A 23 1.99 -25.47 8.24
C PRO A 23 0.86 -26.05 7.39
N THR A 24 -0.28 -25.39 7.40
CA THR A 24 -1.45 -25.76 6.59
C THR A 24 -1.39 -25.08 5.21
N GLY A 25 -2.24 -25.52 4.28
CA GLY A 25 -2.36 -24.87 2.97
C GLY A 25 -2.71 -23.39 3.08
N GLU A 26 -3.48 -23.03 4.11
CA GLU A 26 -3.88 -21.66 4.42
C GLU A 26 -2.71 -20.78 4.86
N ASP A 27 -1.84 -21.32 5.72
CA ASP A 27 -0.64 -20.63 6.18
C ASP A 27 0.33 -20.40 5.01
N LEU A 28 0.51 -21.41 4.17
CA LEU A 28 1.38 -21.36 2.99
C LEU A 28 0.83 -20.43 1.90
N LEU A 29 -0.49 -20.41 1.66
CA LEU A 29 -1.12 -19.47 0.74
C LEU A 29 -0.90 -18.04 1.19
N ARG A 30 -1.16 -17.72 2.46
CA ARG A 30 -0.94 -16.41 3.05
C ARG A 30 0.53 -15.98 2.98
N GLU A 31 1.47 -16.90 3.21
CA GLU A 31 2.90 -16.63 3.06
C GLU A 31 3.25 -16.27 1.62
N ALA A 32 2.77 -17.03 0.64
CA ALA A 32 3.01 -16.82 -0.77
C ALA A 32 2.39 -15.50 -1.28
N GLU A 33 1.16 -15.18 -0.86
CA GLU A 33 0.49 -13.92 -1.17
C GLU A 33 1.28 -12.72 -0.65
N LYS A 34 1.77 -12.78 0.60
CA LYS A 34 2.62 -11.71 1.18
C LYS A 34 3.96 -11.57 0.46
N ALA A 35 4.59 -12.68 0.06
CA ALA A 35 5.86 -12.66 -0.66
C ALA A 35 5.73 -12.03 -2.05
N THR A 36 4.59 -12.22 -2.70
CA THR A 36 4.32 -11.73 -4.08
C THR A 36 3.67 -10.35 -4.14
N SER A 37 3.09 -9.84 -3.04
CA SER A 37 2.32 -8.58 -3.02
C SER A 37 3.10 -7.35 -2.54
N ARG A 38 4.40 -7.45 -2.28
CA ARG A 38 5.21 -6.35 -1.74
C ARG A 38 5.34 -5.19 -2.73
N PRO A 39 4.77 -4.00 -2.45
CA PRO A 39 4.94 -2.84 -3.31
C PRO A 39 6.38 -2.30 -3.21
N ARG A 40 6.85 -1.69 -4.30
CA ARG A 40 8.12 -0.93 -4.28
C ARG A 40 8.00 0.23 -3.29
N PRO A 41 8.94 0.44 -2.36
CA PRO A 41 8.89 1.58 -1.46
C PRO A 41 8.84 2.88 -2.27
N SER A 42 7.83 3.71 -2.06
CA SER A 42 7.80 5.06 -2.62
C SER A 42 8.89 5.89 -1.94
N GLY A 43 9.78 6.51 -2.73
CA GLY A 43 10.84 7.35 -2.21
C GLY A 43 10.29 8.56 -1.45
N LEU A 44 11.07 9.06 -0.48
CA LEU A 44 10.80 10.33 0.17
C LEU A 44 10.84 11.47 -0.87
N PRO A 45 9.98 12.51 -0.74
CA PRO A 45 10.03 13.69 -1.58
C PRO A 45 11.39 14.40 -1.47
N ALA A 46 11.80 15.10 -2.54
CA ALA A 46 12.99 15.95 -2.51
C ALA A 46 12.84 17.06 -1.44
N PRO A 47 13.93 17.54 -0.83
CA PRO A 47 13.86 18.66 0.10
C PRO A 47 13.32 19.91 -0.61
N PRO A 48 12.55 20.77 0.10
CA PRO A 48 12.02 22.01 -0.47
C PRO A 48 13.14 22.95 -0.93
N ALA A 49 12.91 23.63 -2.06
CA ALA A 49 13.87 24.62 -2.61
C ALA A 49 13.97 25.85 -1.70
N PRO A 50 15.15 26.52 -1.62
CA PRO A 50 15.34 27.72 -0.82
C PRO A 50 14.48 28.90 -1.36
N ARG A 51 13.89 29.67 -0.45
CA ARG A 51 13.08 30.85 -0.75
C ARG A 51 13.97 32.02 -1.21
N PRO A 52 13.51 32.85 -2.19
CA PRO A 52 14.31 33.99 -2.66
C PRO A 52 14.38 35.13 -1.65
N SER A 53 15.49 35.87 -1.70
CA SER A 53 15.88 36.97 -0.80
C SER A 53 15.06 38.24 -1.00
N GLN A 54 14.96 39.05 0.07
CA GLN A 54 14.24 40.31 0.14
C GLN A 54 14.93 41.42 -0.65
N VAL A 55 14.14 42.30 -1.29
CA VAL A 55 14.59 43.51 -2.03
C VAL A 55 14.37 44.74 -1.16
N ALA A 56 15.25 45.75 -1.30
CA ALA A 56 15.30 47.01 -0.53
C ALA A 56 14.04 47.92 -0.74
N PRO A 57 13.66 48.74 0.27
CA PRO A 57 12.44 49.55 0.22
C PRO A 57 12.54 50.77 -0.71
N GLY A 58 11.46 51.02 -1.48
CA GLY A 58 11.26 52.14 -2.38
C GLY A 58 10.22 53.16 -1.87
N VAL A 59 9.92 54.20 -2.67
CA VAL A 59 8.90 55.24 -2.40
C VAL A 59 7.53 54.56 -2.22
N GLY A 60 6.84 54.79 -1.10
CA GLY A 60 5.61 54.06 -0.74
C GLY A 60 4.33 54.88 -0.85
N VAL A 61 3.20 54.21 -1.16
CA VAL A 61 1.83 54.75 -1.27
C VAL A 61 1.03 54.22 -0.06
N ILE A 62 0.17 55.11 0.52
CA ILE A 62 -0.81 54.67 1.55
C ILE A 62 -2.02 54.09 0.79
N VAL A 63 -2.32 52.81 1.06
CA VAL A 63 -3.44 52.12 0.43
C VAL A 63 -4.67 52.22 1.29
N GLN A 64 -5.73 52.90 0.79
CA GLN A 64 -7.02 52.96 1.47
C GLN A 64 -7.92 51.76 1.12
N ARG A 65 -7.88 51.34 -0.15
CA ARG A 65 -8.58 50.13 -0.63
C ARG A 65 -7.95 49.60 -1.90
N PHE A 66 -8.25 48.34 -2.20
CA PHE A 66 -7.93 47.73 -3.48
C PHE A 66 -9.19 47.65 -4.37
N ASP A 67 -9.04 47.97 -5.68
CA ASP A 67 -10.02 47.75 -6.72
C ASP A 67 -9.57 46.56 -7.56
N VAL A 68 -10.16 45.37 -7.28
CA VAL A 68 -9.78 44.11 -7.97
C VAL A 68 -10.73 43.89 -9.14
N GLN A 69 -10.18 43.93 -10.36
CA GLN A 69 -10.94 43.78 -11.60
C GLN A 69 -10.66 42.43 -12.27
N GLY A 70 -11.70 41.84 -12.90
CA GLY A 70 -11.60 40.58 -13.64
C GLY A 70 -11.75 39.30 -12.79
N ALA A 71 -11.96 39.41 -11.47
CA ALA A 71 -12.26 38.30 -10.59
C ALA A 71 -13.76 37.95 -10.69
N GLN A 72 -14.09 36.70 -11.01
CA GLN A 72 -15.43 36.14 -11.07
C GLN A 72 -15.61 34.87 -10.20
N LEU A 73 -14.54 34.11 -9.99
CA LEU A 73 -14.54 32.87 -9.25
C LEU A 73 -14.37 33.06 -7.74
N LEU A 74 -13.75 34.19 -7.32
CA LEU A 74 -13.68 34.62 -5.94
C LEU A 74 -14.58 35.86 -5.77
N ASP A 75 -15.41 35.83 -4.73
CA ASP A 75 -16.25 36.95 -4.37
C ASP A 75 -15.43 38.13 -3.81
N ALA A 76 -16.03 39.31 -3.81
CA ALA A 76 -15.39 40.54 -3.34
C ALA A 76 -15.00 40.47 -1.86
N GLU A 77 -15.79 39.79 -1.03
CA GLU A 77 -15.54 39.64 0.40
C GLU A 77 -14.29 38.78 0.69
N ALA A 78 -14.15 37.65 -0.02
CA ALA A 78 -12.95 36.79 0.06
C ALA A 78 -11.69 37.54 -0.37
N LEU A 79 -11.76 38.34 -1.46
CA LEU A 79 -10.63 39.14 -1.94
C LEU A 79 -10.28 40.27 -0.97
N GLN A 80 -11.28 40.95 -0.39
CA GLN A 80 -11.04 41.95 0.65
C GLN A 80 -10.38 41.34 1.88
N THR A 81 -10.84 40.19 2.34
CA THR A 81 -10.24 39.46 3.49
C THR A 81 -8.77 39.16 3.23
N VAL A 82 -8.42 38.67 2.02
CA VAL A 82 -7.04 38.39 1.63
C VAL A 82 -6.18 39.67 1.64
N LEU A 83 -6.73 40.80 1.18
CA LEU A 83 -6.02 42.08 1.03
C LEU A 83 -6.00 42.93 2.30
N GLN A 84 -6.80 42.59 3.32
CA GLN A 84 -6.90 43.35 4.58
C GLN A 84 -5.56 43.69 5.24
N PRO A 85 -4.53 42.83 5.24
CA PRO A 85 -3.22 43.14 5.83
C PRO A 85 -2.50 44.34 5.18
N TRP A 86 -2.88 44.72 3.97
CA TRP A 86 -2.27 45.83 3.24
C TRP A 86 -3.11 47.11 3.25
N VAL A 87 -4.30 47.13 3.84
CA VAL A 87 -5.16 48.33 3.91
C VAL A 87 -4.76 49.21 5.10
N GLY A 88 -4.76 50.55 4.91
CA GLY A 88 -4.47 51.52 5.95
C GLY A 88 -2.98 51.76 6.23
N GLN A 89 -2.08 51.14 5.48
CA GLN A 89 -0.63 51.22 5.68
C GLN A 89 0.10 51.78 4.45
N LYS A 90 1.31 52.26 4.65
CA LYS A 90 2.18 52.73 3.56
C LYS A 90 2.95 51.56 2.98
N HIS A 91 2.80 51.30 1.68
CA HIS A 91 3.41 50.21 0.95
C HIS A 91 4.26 50.70 -0.22
N ASP A 92 5.42 50.07 -0.38
CA ASP A 92 6.22 50.18 -1.60
C ASP A 92 5.75 49.18 -2.68
N LEU A 93 6.31 49.28 -3.87
CA LEU A 93 5.96 48.40 -4.99
C LEU A 93 6.19 46.91 -4.68
N ALA A 94 7.22 46.60 -3.89
CA ALA A 94 7.53 45.21 -3.48
C ALA A 94 6.44 44.65 -2.56
N SER A 95 5.94 45.48 -1.64
CA SER A 95 4.82 45.09 -0.76
C SER A 95 3.50 44.95 -1.54
N LEU A 96 3.22 45.82 -2.50
CA LEU A 96 2.05 45.71 -3.38
C LEU A 96 2.11 44.43 -4.25
N ARG A 97 3.29 44.05 -4.72
CA ARG A 97 3.46 42.76 -5.42
C ARG A 97 3.12 41.55 -4.51
N ARG A 98 3.48 41.61 -3.24
CA ARG A 98 3.09 40.56 -2.26
C ARG A 98 1.58 40.49 -2.05
N ALA A 99 0.86 41.63 -2.12
CA ALA A 99 -0.60 41.65 -2.10
C ALA A 99 -1.20 40.96 -3.34
N VAL A 100 -0.58 41.19 -4.52
CA VAL A 100 -0.95 40.49 -5.75
C VAL A 100 -0.67 39.00 -5.66
N ASP A 101 0.48 38.61 -5.12
CA ASP A 101 0.83 37.20 -4.93
C ASP A 101 -0.14 36.52 -3.97
N ALA A 102 -0.62 37.20 -2.93
CA ALA A 102 -1.63 36.68 -2.00
C ALA A 102 -2.98 36.40 -2.68
N ILE A 103 -3.37 37.22 -3.68
CA ILE A 103 -4.55 36.92 -4.51
C ILE A 103 -4.32 35.63 -5.30
N VAL A 104 -3.18 35.49 -5.98
CA VAL A 104 -2.86 34.29 -6.76
C VAL A 104 -2.86 33.05 -5.87
N GLU A 105 -2.30 33.18 -4.67
CA GLU A 105 -2.31 32.09 -3.67
C GLU A 105 -3.73 31.74 -3.22
N ALA A 106 -4.62 32.71 -3.03
CA ALA A 106 -6.01 32.47 -2.67
C ALA A 106 -6.79 31.71 -3.77
N TYR A 107 -6.49 31.96 -5.06
CA TYR A 107 -7.01 31.16 -6.17
C TYR A 107 -6.44 29.74 -6.15
N GLN A 108 -5.13 29.60 -5.96
CA GLN A 108 -4.46 28.29 -5.89
C GLN A 108 -4.99 27.42 -4.74
N GLN A 109 -5.23 28.02 -3.56
CA GLN A 109 -5.82 27.32 -2.41
C GLN A 109 -7.22 26.77 -2.69
N ARG A 110 -7.96 27.41 -3.63
CA ARG A 110 -9.26 26.92 -4.11
C ARG A 110 -9.16 26.05 -5.36
N GLY A 111 -7.94 25.73 -5.80
CA GLY A 111 -7.66 24.86 -6.94
C GLY A 111 -7.84 25.52 -8.31
N TYR A 112 -7.89 26.85 -8.39
CA TYR A 112 -8.02 27.57 -9.65
C TYR A 112 -6.69 28.15 -10.14
N LEU A 113 -6.52 28.20 -11.46
CA LEU A 113 -5.44 28.95 -12.08
C LEU A 113 -5.88 30.38 -12.25
N ALA A 114 -5.11 31.35 -11.73
CA ALA A 114 -5.29 32.77 -12.00
C ALA A 114 -3.93 33.46 -12.09
N ARG A 115 -3.90 34.54 -12.82
CA ARG A 115 -2.80 35.51 -12.90
C ARG A 115 -3.30 36.85 -12.41
N ALA A 116 -2.53 37.51 -11.56
CA ALA A 116 -2.83 38.85 -11.10
C ALA A 116 -1.63 39.76 -11.33
N TRP A 117 -1.86 41.05 -11.58
CA TRP A 117 -0.80 42.06 -11.75
C TRP A 117 -1.30 43.46 -11.39
N LEU A 118 -0.35 44.37 -11.15
CA LEU A 118 -0.61 45.80 -11.03
C LEU A 118 -0.51 46.40 -12.42
N PRO A 119 -1.61 46.94 -13.01
CA PRO A 119 -1.53 47.69 -14.24
C PRO A 119 -0.80 49.02 -14.01
N GLU A 120 -0.32 49.67 -15.11
CA GLU A 120 0.12 51.06 -15.05
C GLU A 120 -1.03 51.92 -14.57
N GLN A 121 -0.83 52.69 -13.50
CA GLN A 121 -1.87 53.47 -12.86
C GLN A 121 -1.31 54.63 -12.05
N GLU A 122 -2.07 55.74 -11.97
CA GLU A 122 -1.90 56.75 -10.94
C GLU A 122 -2.77 56.38 -9.74
N VAL A 123 -2.15 56.30 -8.55
CA VAL A 123 -2.88 56.03 -7.33
C VAL A 123 -3.51 57.33 -6.84
N ARG A 124 -4.83 57.47 -6.98
CA ARG A 124 -5.62 58.60 -6.47
C ARG A 124 -6.45 58.12 -5.27
N ASP A 125 -6.54 58.95 -4.25
CA ASP A 125 -7.30 58.68 -3.01
C ASP A 125 -6.94 57.33 -2.34
N GLY A 126 -5.70 56.87 -2.49
CA GLY A 126 -5.22 55.60 -1.90
C GLY A 126 -5.84 54.34 -2.53
N VAL A 127 -6.49 54.43 -3.70
CA VAL A 127 -7.08 53.27 -4.41
C VAL A 127 -6.04 52.64 -5.30
N VAL A 128 -5.69 51.39 -5.05
CA VAL A 128 -4.77 50.61 -5.89
C VAL A 128 -5.58 49.57 -6.68
N ARG A 129 -5.47 49.65 -8.02
CA ARG A 129 -6.10 48.68 -8.89
C ARG A 129 -5.23 47.46 -9.08
N ILE A 130 -5.85 46.27 -8.99
CA ILE A 130 -5.25 44.98 -9.31
C ILE A 130 -6.08 44.33 -10.41
N GLN A 131 -5.43 43.93 -11.49
CA GLN A 131 -6.07 43.16 -12.56
C GLN A 131 -5.87 41.67 -12.33
N VAL A 132 -6.95 40.91 -12.46
CA VAL A 132 -6.97 39.46 -12.41
C VAL A 132 -7.40 38.90 -13.75
N ALA A 133 -6.69 37.89 -14.23
CA ALA A 133 -7.12 37.06 -15.36
C ALA A 133 -7.27 35.62 -14.85
N GLU A 134 -8.49 35.15 -14.79
CA GLU A 134 -8.81 33.77 -14.43
C GLU A 134 -8.51 32.84 -15.59
N GLY A 135 -7.75 31.79 -15.32
CA GLY A 135 -7.38 30.79 -16.33
C GLY A 135 -8.58 29.98 -16.77
N ARG A 136 -8.78 29.83 -18.07
CA ARG A 136 -9.83 28.98 -18.66
C ARG A 136 -9.17 27.97 -19.60
N LEU A 137 -9.56 26.69 -19.51
CA LEU A 137 -9.06 25.68 -20.44
C LEU A 137 -9.63 25.94 -21.85
N SER A 138 -8.82 26.44 -22.78
CA SER A 138 -9.24 26.70 -24.16
C SER A 138 -9.11 25.48 -25.07
N ALA A 139 -8.08 24.65 -24.87
CA ALA A 139 -7.83 23.47 -25.66
C ALA A 139 -6.92 22.47 -24.94
N VAL A 140 -7.04 21.20 -25.31
CA VAL A 140 -6.09 20.13 -24.92
C VAL A 140 -5.33 19.70 -26.17
N ARG A 141 -4.00 19.72 -26.10
CA ARG A 141 -3.11 19.21 -27.15
C ARG A 141 -2.29 18.04 -26.59
N ILE A 142 -2.27 16.92 -27.30
CA ILE A 142 -1.46 15.78 -26.95
C ILE A 142 -0.25 15.75 -27.88
N GLU A 143 0.94 15.63 -27.28
CA GLU A 143 2.20 15.46 -27.98
C GLU A 143 2.73 14.06 -27.71
N ASN A 144 2.72 13.22 -28.73
CA ASN A 144 3.26 11.88 -28.63
C ASN A 144 4.76 11.90 -28.97
N ARG A 145 5.59 11.56 -28.01
CA ARG A 145 7.03 11.32 -28.22
C ARG A 145 7.25 9.82 -28.49
N GLY A 146 6.91 9.37 -29.71
CA GLY A 146 6.80 7.97 -30.11
C GLY A 146 5.34 7.57 -30.36
N ALA A 147 5.09 6.32 -30.79
CA ALA A 147 3.73 5.79 -30.89
C ALA A 147 3.34 5.23 -29.50
N PRO A 148 2.41 5.83 -28.77
CA PRO A 148 2.01 5.34 -27.45
C PRO A 148 1.33 3.96 -27.61
N ARG A 149 2.01 2.92 -27.17
CA ARG A 149 1.51 1.54 -27.26
C ARG A 149 0.52 1.19 -26.14
N ALA A 150 0.72 1.80 -24.96
CA ALA A 150 -0.02 1.40 -23.76
C ALA A 150 -1.45 1.96 -23.70
N LEU A 151 -1.69 3.13 -24.31
CA LEU A 151 -2.99 3.81 -24.31
C LEU A 151 -3.15 4.62 -25.59
N ALA A 152 -4.28 4.45 -26.28
CA ALA A 152 -4.61 5.27 -27.46
C ALA A 152 -4.77 6.75 -27.08
N GLU A 153 -4.38 7.67 -28.00
CA GLU A 153 -4.43 9.12 -27.79
C GLU A 153 -5.84 9.62 -27.41
N ALA A 154 -6.87 9.10 -28.07
CA ALA A 154 -8.26 9.44 -27.77
C ALA A 154 -8.62 9.12 -26.31
N ARG A 155 -8.16 7.96 -25.81
CA ARG A 155 -8.35 7.57 -24.39
C ARG A 155 -7.58 8.46 -23.44
N ALA A 156 -6.35 8.85 -23.79
CA ALA A 156 -5.57 9.80 -22.99
C ALA A 156 -6.28 11.18 -22.91
N ARG A 157 -6.88 11.64 -24.02
CA ARG A 157 -7.70 12.85 -24.04
C ARG A 157 -8.91 12.73 -23.11
N ASP A 158 -9.58 11.57 -23.08
CA ASP A 158 -10.70 11.31 -22.18
C ASP A 158 -10.29 11.43 -20.70
N TYR A 159 -9.08 11.00 -20.32
CA TYR A 159 -8.54 11.20 -18.96
C TYR A 159 -8.35 12.67 -18.62
N LEU A 160 -7.81 13.47 -19.58
CA LEU A 160 -7.56 14.90 -19.38
C LEU A 160 -8.87 15.70 -19.26
N LEU A 161 -9.92 15.25 -19.92
CA LEU A 161 -11.23 15.90 -19.95
C LEU A 161 -12.26 15.27 -19.00
N ALA A 162 -11.89 14.25 -18.22
CA ALA A 162 -12.83 13.52 -17.35
C ALA A 162 -13.52 14.42 -16.32
N ARG A 163 -12.80 15.40 -15.75
CA ARG A 163 -13.31 16.36 -14.75
C ARG A 163 -13.20 17.81 -15.18
N GLN A 164 -12.37 18.12 -16.18
CA GLN A 164 -12.11 19.45 -16.68
C GLN A 164 -12.57 19.54 -18.13
N LYS A 165 -13.54 20.41 -18.45
CA LYS A 165 -14.01 20.61 -19.83
C LYS A 165 -13.35 21.83 -20.49
N GLU A 166 -13.22 21.78 -21.80
CA GLU A 166 -12.81 22.94 -22.58
C GLU A 166 -13.86 24.05 -22.44
N GLY A 167 -13.42 25.30 -22.30
CA GLY A 167 -14.27 26.45 -22.05
C GLY A 167 -14.58 26.75 -20.58
N GLU A 168 -14.30 25.85 -19.66
CA GLU A 168 -14.52 26.05 -18.24
C GLU A 168 -13.29 26.68 -17.54
N PRO A 169 -13.47 27.32 -16.36
CA PRO A 169 -12.37 27.77 -15.52
C PRO A 169 -11.40 26.63 -15.22
N LEU A 170 -10.10 26.87 -15.37
CA LEU A 170 -9.09 25.83 -15.22
C LEU A 170 -8.83 25.51 -13.74
N ARG A 171 -9.13 24.25 -13.39
CA ARG A 171 -8.85 23.68 -12.08
C ARG A 171 -7.53 22.92 -12.11
N THR A 172 -6.55 23.44 -11.40
CA THR A 172 -5.21 22.84 -11.32
C THR A 172 -5.24 21.45 -10.70
N ASP A 173 -6.13 21.22 -9.72
CA ASP A 173 -6.30 19.92 -9.06
C ASP A 173 -6.81 18.84 -10.02
N ASP A 174 -7.75 19.18 -10.91
CA ASP A 174 -8.30 18.24 -11.89
C ASP A 174 -7.28 17.90 -12.98
N VAL A 175 -6.49 18.89 -13.42
CA VAL A 175 -5.37 18.66 -14.34
C VAL A 175 -4.30 17.78 -13.69
N GLN A 176 -3.90 18.08 -12.45
CA GLN A 176 -2.92 17.28 -11.71
C GLN A 176 -3.41 15.85 -11.51
N ARG A 177 -4.69 15.67 -11.16
CA ARG A 177 -5.31 14.35 -11.05
C ARG A 177 -5.23 13.59 -12.36
N ALA A 178 -5.62 14.20 -13.47
CA ALA A 178 -5.60 13.56 -14.79
C ALA A 178 -4.19 13.10 -15.20
N ILE A 179 -3.18 13.97 -15.03
CA ILE A 179 -1.78 13.63 -15.31
C ILE A 179 -1.27 12.51 -14.38
N THR A 180 -1.66 12.52 -13.11
CA THR A 180 -1.31 11.46 -12.17
C THR A 180 -1.92 10.12 -12.60
N LEU A 181 -3.21 10.10 -12.99
CA LEU A 181 -3.88 8.90 -13.50
C LEU A 181 -3.25 8.36 -14.79
N LEU A 182 -2.83 9.26 -15.71
CA LEU A 182 -2.08 8.85 -16.89
C LEU A 182 -0.72 8.23 -16.53
N ASN A 183 -0.02 8.78 -15.54
CA ASN A 183 1.24 8.22 -15.03
C ASN A 183 1.05 6.89 -14.24
N GLU A 184 -0.13 6.67 -13.65
CA GLU A 184 -0.51 5.41 -13.03
C GLU A 184 -0.94 4.36 -14.06
N THR A 185 -1.18 4.77 -15.34
CA THR A 185 -1.52 3.86 -16.42
C THR A 185 -0.30 3.01 -16.81
N PRO A 186 -0.39 1.67 -16.73
CA PRO A 186 0.73 0.78 -17.04
C PRO A 186 1.30 1.00 -18.44
N GLY A 187 2.63 1.10 -18.54
CA GLY A 187 3.32 1.27 -19.82
C GLY A 187 3.35 2.71 -20.37
N MET A 188 2.89 3.70 -19.59
CA MET A 188 2.83 5.09 -20.01
C MET A 188 3.54 6.02 -19.00
N ARG A 189 4.02 7.16 -19.52
CA ARG A 189 4.44 8.33 -18.75
C ARG A 189 3.82 9.56 -19.39
N ALA A 190 3.32 10.48 -18.55
CA ALA A 190 2.74 11.74 -18.96
C ALA A 190 3.39 12.90 -18.23
N ALA A 191 3.68 13.97 -18.96
CA ALA A 191 4.05 15.28 -18.42
C ALA A 191 3.13 16.33 -19.01
N SER A 192 2.88 17.42 -18.30
CA SER A 192 2.05 18.50 -18.85
C SER A 192 2.68 19.87 -18.68
N VAL A 193 2.35 20.75 -19.60
CA VAL A 193 2.68 22.18 -19.56
C VAL A 193 1.40 22.96 -19.86
N LEU A 194 1.22 24.08 -19.16
CA LEU A 194 0.18 25.04 -19.44
C LEU A 194 0.77 26.16 -20.30
N GLU A 195 0.24 26.34 -21.51
CA GLU A 195 0.63 27.40 -22.44
C GLU A 195 -0.46 28.47 -22.53
N PRO A 196 -0.11 29.75 -22.81
CA PRO A 196 -1.10 30.75 -23.13
C PRO A 196 -1.96 30.34 -24.35
N GLY A 197 -3.24 30.55 -24.26
CA GLY A 197 -4.15 30.42 -25.41
C GLY A 197 -4.23 31.69 -26.27
N ASP A 198 -5.22 31.74 -27.16
CA ASP A 198 -5.33 32.80 -28.16
C ASP A 198 -5.91 34.10 -27.59
N LYS A 199 -6.63 34.04 -26.47
CA LYS A 199 -7.25 35.21 -25.79
C LYS A 199 -6.68 35.36 -24.38
N ALA A 200 -6.77 36.56 -23.81
CA ALA A 200 -6.40 36.83 -22.43
C ALA A 200 -7.23 35.94 -21.50
N GLY A 201 -6.56 35.18 -20.59
CA GLY A 201 -7.18 34.22 -19.72
C GLY A 201 -7.28 32.80 -20.30
N ASP A 202 -7.21 32.64 -21.63
CA ASP A 202 -7.19 31.30 -22.23
C ASP A 202 -5.89 30.58 -21.92
N THR A 203 -6.01 29.29 -21.58
CA THR A 203 -4.88 28.43 -21.27
C THR A 203 -5.03 27.11 -22.03
N ARG A 204 -3.98 26.73 -22.74
CA ARG A 204 -3.89 25.45 -23.45
C ARG A 204 -3.15 24.44 -22.58
N LEU A 205 -3.76 23.27 -22.37
CA LEU A 205 -3.09 22.15 -21.73
C LEU A 205 -2.36 21.31 -22.77
N VAL A 206 -1.05 21.26 -22.71
CA VAL A 206 -0.21 20.39 -23.56
C VAL A 206 0.24 19.20 -22.74
N ALA A 207 -0.16 17.99 -23.11
CA ALA A 207 0.22 16.76 -22.47
C ALA A 207 1.19 15.98 -23.37
N ALA A 208 2.43 15.83 -22.91
CA ALA A 208 3.45 15.00 -23.56
C ALA A 208 3.36 13.57 -23.06
N LEU A 209 3.08 12.63 -23.96
CA LEU A 209 2.99 11.20 -23.64
C LEU A 209 4.23 10.48 -24.16
N THR A 210 4.79 9.60 -23.31
CA THR A 210 5.94 8.74 -23.66
C THR A 210 5.68 7.32 -23.19
N ASP A 211 6.22 6.33 -23.91
CA ASP A 211 6.18 4.93 -23.49
C ASP A 211 7.03 4.70 -22.24
N ALA A 212 6.52 3.89 -21.35
CA ALA A 212 7.27 3.22 -20.29
C ALA A 212 7.53 1.76 -20.69
N PRO A 213 8.39 1.01 -19.97
CA PRO A 213 8.70 -0.38 -20.33
C PRO A 213 7.46 -1.26 -20.46
N LEU A 214 7.36 -2.00 -21.56
CA LEU A 214 6.28 -2.96 -21.81
C LEU A 214 6.30 -4.08 -20.76
N LEU A 215 7.48 -4.60 -20.44
CA LEU A 215 7.68 -5.61 -19.42
C LEU A 215 8.40 -4.99 -18.22
N THR A 216 7.82 -5.18 -17.04
CA THR A 216 8.43 -4.83 -15.76
C THR A 216 8.32 -6.00 -14.81
N GLY A 217 9.19 -6.06 -13.84
CA GLY A 217 9.12 -7.15 -12.88
C GLY A 217 10.16 -7.08 -11.79
N ASN A 218 10.15 -8.10 -10.96
CA ASN A 218 11.21 -8.35 -10.00
C ASN A 218 11.37 -9.85 -9.76
N ALA A 219 12.60 -10.25 -9.48
CA ALA A 219 12.93 -11.56 -8.94
C ALA A 219 13.53 -11.38 -7.54
N MET A 220 13.22 -12.30 -6.64
CA MET A 220 13.71 -12.29 -5.26
C MET A 220 14.08 -13.70 -4.82
N VAL A 221 15.18 -13.83 -4.10
CA VAL A 221 15.56 -15.03 -3.36
C VAL A 221 15.74 -14.66 -1.90
N ASP A 222 15.23 -15.47 -0.98
CA ASP A 222 15.39 -15.27 0.46
C ASP A 222 15.42 -16.59 1.23
N ASN A 223 15.76 -16.53 2.51
CA ASN A 223 15.82 -17.68 3.43
C ASN A 223 14.71 -17.62 4.50
N THR A 224 13.60 -16.95 4.24
CA THR A 224 12.58 -16.67 5.26
C THR A 224 11.35 -17.58 5.18
N GLY A 225 11.44 -18.66 4.39
CA GLY A 225 10.40 -19.68 4.26
C GLY A 225 10.22 -20.55 5.50
N SER A 226 9.12 -21.29 5.53
CA SER A 226 8.86 -22.28 6.57
C SER A 226 9.90 -23.41 6.51
N ARG A 227 10.41 -23.80 7.65
CA ARG A 227 11.35 -24.92 7.74
C ARG A 227 10.76 -26.24 7.27
N ALA A 228 9.46 -26.43 7.39
CA ALA A 228 8.77 -27.63 6.94
C ALA A 228 8.73 -27.77 5.41
N THR A 229 8.55 -26.65 4.70
CA THR A 229 8.44 -26.63 3.23
C THR A 229 9.68 -26.11 2.50
N GLY A 230 10.72 -25.71 3.26
CA GLY A 230 11.98 -25.17 2.75
C GLY A 230 12.16 -23.69 3.10
N GLU A 231 13.27 -23.39 3.81
CA GLU A 231 13.60 -22.02 4.23
C GLU A 231 13.99 -21.14 3.02
N ALA A 232 14.71 -21.71 2.03
CA ALA A 232 15.08 -21.01 0.80
C ALA A 232 13.88 -20.87 -0.12
N ARG A 233 13.63 -19.65 -0.59
CA ARG A 233 12.49 -19.29 -1.45
C ARG A 233 12.94 -18.49 -2.67
N VAL A 234 12.20 -18.65 -3.76
CA VAL A 234 12.32 -17.84 -4.97
C VAL A 234 10.95 -17.25 -5.28
N ALA A 235 10.90 -15.97 -5.56
CA ALA A 235 9.69 -15.30 -6.03
C ALA A 235 10.00 -14.51 -7.30
N VAL A 236 9.11 -14.57 -8.29
CA VAL A 236 9.20 -13.80 -9.53
C VAL A 236 7.85 -13.15 -9.80
N ASN A 237 7.86 -11.84 -10.04
CA ASN A 237 6.69 -11.09 -10.46
C ASN A 237 6.98 -10.45 -11.82
N LEU A 238 6.06 -10.61 -12.76
CA LEU A 238 6.12 -10.06 -14.10
C LEU A 238 4.84 -9.25 -14.36
N ALA A 239 4.98 -8.12 -15.02
CA ALA A 239 3.86 -7.32 -15.48
C ALA A 239 4.07 -6.88 -16.92
N LEU A 240 3.14 -7.24 -17.79
CA LEU A 240 3.04 -6.80 -19.17
C LEU A 240 2.12 -5.59 -19.22
N ASN A 241 2.65 -4.44 -19.58
CA ASN A 241 2.03 -3.13 -19.44
C ASN A 241 1.46 -2.64 -20.77
N GLY A 242 0.14 -2.54 -20.87
CA GLY A 242 -0.57 -2.01 -22.03
C GLY A 242 -0.51 -2.85 -23.31
N PRO A 243 -0.52 -4.19 -23.26
CA PRO A 243 -0.42 -5.00 -24.49
C PRO A 243 -1.61 -4.81 -25.44
N LEU A 244 -2.77 -4.37 -24.95
CA LEU A 244 -3.97 -4.13 -25.77
C LEU A 244 -4.19 -2.65 -26.11
N ALA A 245 -3.25 -1.75 -25.77
CA ALA A 245 -3.37 -0.30 -25.95
C ALA A 245 -4.60 0.32 -25.27
N GLN A 246 -5.11 -0.30 -24.21
CA GLN A 246 -6.27 0.12 -23.43
C GLN A 246 -5.90 0.64 -22.03
N GLY A 247 -4.61 0.75 -21.70
CA GLY A 247 -4.14 1.02 -20.35
C GLY A 247 -4.28 -0.19 -19.43
N ASP A 248 -4.33 -1.37 -20.01
CA ASP A 248 -4.44 -2.66 -19.36
C ASP A 248 -3.09 -3.13 -18.80
N GLN A 249 -3.15 -4.05 -17.85
CA GLN A 249 -1.96 -4.72 -17.31
C GLN A 249 -2.26 -6.19 -17.08
N TRP A 250 -1.36 -7.05 -17.56
CA TRP A 250 -1.38 -8.48 -17.31
C TRP A 250 -0.24 -8.81 -16.37
N SER A 251 -0.51 -9.53 -15.32
CA SER A 251 0.51 -9.85 -14.33
C SER A 251 0.55 -11.34 -14.02
N LEU A 252 1.77 -11.83 -13.84
CA LEU A 252 2.07 -13.18 -13.38
C LEU A 252 2.98 -13.08 -12.16
N ALA A 253 2.62 -13.75 -11.09
CA ALA A 253 3.47 -13.91 -9.90
C ALA A 253 3.67 -15.39 -9.64
N THR A 254 4.88 -15.79 -9.35
CA THR A 254 5.21 -17.15 -8.91
C THR A 254 6.08 -17.11 -7.68
N PHE A 255 5.89 -18.09 -6.84
CA PHE A 255 6.64 -18.28 -5.60
C PHE A 255 6.91 -19.78 -5.43
N GLY A 256 8.12 -20.14 -5.05
CA GLY A 256 8.49 -21.52 -4.81
C GLY A 256 9.47 -21.68 -3.67
N SER A 257 9.34 -22.77 -2.95
CA SER A 257 10.32 -23.32 -2.01
C SER A 257 10.57 -24.80 -2.36
N LYS A 258 11.33 -25.52 -1.53
CA LYS A 258 11.60 -26.95 -1.77
C LYS A 258 10.33 -27.78 -1.99
N ASP A 259 9.33 -27.57 -1.14
CA ASP A 259 8.15 -28.44 -1.04
C ASP A 259 6.82 -27.64 -1.21
N SER A 260 6.88 -26.43 -1.77
CA SER A 260 5.67 -25.64 -2.10
C SER A 260 5.86 -24.83 -3.37
N THR A 261 4.79 -24.71 -4.16
CA THR A 261 4.74 -23.89 -5.38
C THR A 261 3.44 -23.12 -5.43
N TYR A 262 3.53 -21.83 -5.73
CA TYR A 262 2.40 -20.91 -5.88
C TYR A 262 2.50 -20.18 -7.21
N GLY A 263 1.34 -19.96 -7.85
CA GLY A 263 1.21 -19.13 -9.03
C GLY A 263 -0.03 -18.27 -8.97
N ARG A 264 0.07 -17.03 -9.43
CA ARG A 264 -1.05 -16.08 -9.56
C ARG A 264 -1.00 -15.41 -10.92
N ALA A 265 -2.15 -15.30 -11.57
CA ALA A 265 -2.35 -14.51 -12.78
C ALA A 265 -3.45 -13.47 -12.54
N ALA A 266 -3.26 -12.27 -13.08
CA ALA A 266 -4.27 -11.21 -13.00
C ALA A 266 -4.28 -10.34 -14.25
N VAL A 267 -5.46 -9.82 -14.59
CA VAL A 267 -5.68 -8.84 -15.66
C VAL A 267 -6.40 -7.64 -15.07
N SER A 268 -5.85 -6.46 -15.25
CA SER A 268 -6.40 -5.19 -14.79
C SER A 268 -6.70 -4.27 -15.97
N LEU A 269 -7.91 -3.73 -16.03
CA LEU A 269 -8.40 -2.85 -17.09
C LEU A 269 -8.97 -1.55 -16.50
N PRO A 270 -8.76 -0.38 -17.14
CA PRO A 270 -9.48 0.83 -16.77
C PRO A 270 -10.96 0.71 -17.20
N LEU A 271 -11.86 1.10 -16.30
CA LEU A 271 -13.31 1.13 -16.51
C LEU A 271 -13.76 2.60 -16.58
N GLY A 272 -13.53 3.25 -17.73
CA GLY A 272 -13.73 4.69 -17.92
C GLY A 272 -12.43 5.48 -17.84
N SER A 273 -12.53 6.80 -17.69
CA SER A 273 -11.41 7.75 -17.75
C SER A 273 -11.14 8.50 -16.44
N ASP A 274 -11.96 8.33 -15.40
CA ASP A 274 -11.73 8.96 -14.07
C ASP A 274 -11.01 8.06 -13.08
N GLY A 275 -10.29 7.03 -13.58
CA GLY A 275 -9.38 6.21 -12.78
C GLY A 275 -10.00 4.95 -12.17
N LEU A 276 -11.30 4.64 -12.40
CA LEU A 276 -11.87 3.36 -12.00
C LEU A 276 -11.16 2.22 -12.76
N ARG A 277 -10.71 1.20 -12.05
CA ARG A 277 -10.09 -0.01 -12.62
C ARG A 277 -10.76 -1.27 -12.10
N GLY A 278 -10.96 -2.23 -13.01
CA GLY A 278 -11.39 -3.59 -12.68
C GLY A 278 -10.21 -4.54 -12.82
N THR A 279 -10.09 -5.50 -11.90
CA THR A 279 -9.08 -6.57 -11.97
C THR A 279 -9.75 -7.90 -11.74
N LEU A 280 -9.43 -8.88 -12.58
CA LEU A 280 -9.74 -10.30 -12.36
C LEU A 280 -8.46 -11.03 -12.03
N GLN A 281 -8.49 -11.93 -11.07
CA GLN A 281 -7.33 -12.67 -10.62
C GLN A 281 -7.66 -14.11 -10.28
N THR A 282 -6.69 -14.99 -10.50
CA THR A 282 -6.73 -16.38 -10.03
C THR A 282 -5.36 -16.76 -9.47
N SER A 283 -5.35 -17.63 -8.47
CA SER A 283 -4.11 -18.21 -7.96
C SER A 283 -4.28 -19.68 -7.59
N GLY A 284 -3.16 -20.38 -7.53
CA GLY A 284 -3.08 -21.76 -7.07
C GLY A 284 -1.83 -21.99 -6.25
N LEU A 285 -1.96 -22.79 -5.21
CA LEU A 285 -0.88 -23.31 -4.37
C LEU A 285 -0.93 -24.82 -4.38
N HIS A 286 0.22 -25.43 -4.54
CA HIS A 286 0.46 -26.86 -4.28
C HIS A 286 1.56 -27.01 -3.25
N TYR A 287 1.41 -27.94 -2.30
CA TYR A 287 2.45 -28.28 -1.34
C TYR A 287 2.44 -29.76 -0.98
N GLY A 288 3.63 -30.27 -0.61
CA GLY A 288 3.73 -31.66 -0.14
C GLY A 288 5.07 -31.91 0.55
N TYR A 289 5.08 -32.00 1.87
CA TYR A 289 6.27 -32.17 2.70
C TYR A 289 6.10 -33.31 3.71
N ASP A 290 7.22 -33.84 4.18
CA ASP A 290 7.26 -34.86 5.22
C ASP A 290 7.71 -34.25 6.55
N LEU A 291 6.95 -34.54 7.62
CA LEU A 291 7.26 -34.12 8.97
C LEU A 291 7.15 -35.33 9.91
N ASN A 292 8.27 -35.72 10.53
CA ASN A 292 8.32 -36.88 11.43
C ASN A 292 7.69 -38.14 10.82
N THR A 293 8.06 -38.48 9.57
CA THR A 293 7.57 -39.65 8.82
C THR A 293 6.10 -39.55 8.35
N VAL A 294 5.40 -38.45 8.63
CA VAL A 294 4.02 -38.22 8.17
C VAL A 294 4.03 -37.29 7.00
N ARG A 295 3.39 -37.71 5.88
CA ARG A 295 3.21 -36.88 4.69
C ARG A 295 2.07 -35.91 4.86
N TYR A 296 2.36 -34.61 4.70
CA TYR A 296 1.39 -33.51 4.59
C TYR A 296 1.37 -33.01 3.16
N ALA A 297 0.20 -32.91 2.56
CA ALA A 297 0.05 -32.42 1.19
C ALA A 297 -1.27 -31.68 1.03
N GLY A 298 -1.38 -30.85 -0.01
CA GLY A 298 -2.63 -30.18 -0.29
C GLY A 298 -2.52 -29.17 -1.41
N ASN A 299 -3.69 -28.59 -1.71
CA ASN A 299 -3.86 -27.56 -2.70
C ASN A 299 -4.72 -26.44 -2.15
N ALA A 300 -4.43 -25.21 -2.59
CA ALA A 300 -5.34 -24.09 -2.44
C ALA A 300 -5.53 -23.41 -3.78
N SER A 301 -6.71 -22.85 -4.03
CA SER A 301 -6.98 -22.03 -5.20
C SER A 301 -7.84 -20.83 -4.82
N THR A 302 -7.62 -19.72 -5.50
CA THR A 302 -8.39 -18.48 -5.32
C THR A 302 -8.85 -17.97 -6.68
N LEU A 303 -10.11 -17.55 -6.76
CA LEU A 303 -10.65 -16.78 -7.87
C LEU A 303 -11.25 -15.50 -7.29
N GLY A 304 -10.92 -14.34 -7.86
CA GLY A 304 -11.40 -13.07 -7.33
C GLY A 304 -11.49 -11.96 -8.36
N GLY A 305 -12.28 -10.94 -8.00
CA GLY A 305 -12.41 -9.69 -8.71
C GLY A 305 -12.22 -8.51 -7.77
N LEU A 306 -11.63 -7.43 -8.29
CA LEU A 306 -11.34 -6.20 -7.55
C LEU A 306 -11.77 -5.00 -8.40
N LEU A 307 -12.50 -4.08 -7.78
CA LEU A 307 -12.72 -2.72 -8.27
C LEU A 307 -11.89 -1.74 -7.43
N SER A 308 -11.16 -0.87 -8.08
CA SER A 308 -10.34 0.17 -7.42
C SER A 308 -10.67 1.53 -7.97
N TYR A 309 -10.98 2.49 -7.09
CA TYR A 309 -11.30 3.86 -7.46
C TYR A 309 -10.45 4.87 -6.69
N PRO A 310 -9.71 5.78 -7.38
CA PRO A 310 -8.94 6.84 -6.76
C PRO A 310 -9.87 7.99 -6.35
N LEU A 311 -10.11 8.14 -5.05
CA LEU A 311 -10.90 9.25 -4.50
C LEU A 311 -10.18 10.58 -4.69
N GLN A 312 -8.86 10.60 -4.41
CA GLN A 312 -8.01 11.78 -4.55
C GLN A 312 -6.65 11.37 -5.12
N ARG A 313 -6.12 12.22 -6.02
CA ARG A 313 -4.76 12.10 -6.58
C ARG A 313 -4.14 13.47 -6.65
N SER A 314 -3.07 13.67 -5.90
CA SER A 314 -2.22 14.87 -5.93
C SER A 314 -0.80 14.51 -5.57
N THR A 315 0.14 15.44 -5.65
CA THR A 315 1.54 15.25 -5.23
C THR A 315 1.66 15.03 -3.73
N GLU A 316 0.76 15.59 -2.93
CA GLU A 316 0.82 15.58 -1.47
C GLU A 316 -0.09 14.54 -0.83
N ARG A 317 -1.22 14.24 -1.46
CA ARG A 317 -2.24 13.38 -0.87
C ARG A 317 -2.89 12.49 -1.91
N ASN A 318 -2.91 11.18 -1.64
CA ASN A 318 -3.57 10.18 -2.46
C ASN A 318 -4.49 9.34 -1.59
N ALA A 319 -5.74 9.19 -2.04
CA ALA A 319 -6.71 8.34 -1.37
C ALA A 319 -7.39 7.43 -2.39
N SER A 320 -7.65 6.18 -2.01
CA SER A 320 -8.34 5.20 -2.85
C SER A 320 -9.26 4.30 -2.06
N LEU A 321 -10.32 3.87 -2.71
CA LEU A 321 -11.28 2.88 -2.23
C LEU A 321 -11.19 1.65 -3.13
N GLN A 322 -11.25 0.46 -2.52
CA GLN A 322 -11.24 -0.81 -3.25
C GLN A 322 -12.33 -1.73 -2.71
N LEU A 323 -13.01 -2.42 -3.60
CA LEU A 323 -13.97 -3.46 -3.29
C LEU A 323 -13.54 -4.74 -3.97
N ALA A 324 -13.28 -5.79 -3.20
CA ALA A 324 -12.92 -7.10 -3.70
C ALA A 324 -13.96 -8.16 -3.32
N ALA A 325 -14.13 -9.15 -4.21
CA ALA A 325 -14.86 -10.37 -3.93
C ALA A 325 -13.98 -11.55 -4.34
N GLU A 326 -13.83 -12.54 -3.45
CA GLU A 326 -12.94 -13.68 -3.64
C GLU A 326 -13.60 -14.96 -3.17
N ARG A 327 -13.29 -16.06 -3.86
CA ARG A 327 -13.60 -17.43 -3.44
C ARG A 327 -12.32 -18.21 -3.35
N LYS A 328 -12.08 -18.78 -2.15
CA LYS A 328 -10.92 -19.63 -1.86
C LYS A 328 -11.39 -21.08 -1.64
N HIS A 329 -10.68 -22.04 -2.20
CA HIS A 329 -10.87 -23.47 -1.94
C HIS A 329 -9.57 -24.04 -1.37
N PHE A 330 -9.72 -24.88 -0.36
CA PHE A 330 -8.61 -25.59 0.27
C PHE A 330 -8.89 -27.08 0.33
N LYS A 331 -7.84 -27.87 0.13
CA LYS A 331 -7.83 -29.31 0.36
C LYS A 331 -6.53 -29.70 1.04
N ASN A 332 -6.60 -30.25 2.24
CA ASN A 332 -5.45 -30.68 3.03
C ASN A 332 -5.53 -32.19 3.26
N LEU A 333 -4.40 -32.87 3.07
CA LEU A 333 -4.23 -34.32 3.27
C LEU A 333 -3.16 -34.59 4.30
N VAL A 334 -3.34 -35.63 5.11
CA VAL A 334 -2.35 -36.15 6.05
C VAL A 334 -2.26 -37.67 5.83
N ALA A 335 -1.06 -38.16 5.57
CA ALA A 335 -0.80 -39.57 5.22
C ALA A 335 -1.72 -40.09 4.09
N GLY A 336 -2.03 -39.24 3.10
CA GLY A 336 -2.91 -39.57 1.98
C GLY A 336 -4.40 -39.49 2.26
N VAL A 337 -4.81 -39.27 3.52
CA VAL A 337 -6.21 -39.13 3.93
C VAL A 337 -6.60 -37.66 3.91
N GLU A 338 -7.77 -37.34 3.36
CA GLU A 338 -8.31 -35.99 3.35
C GLU A 338 -8.70 -35.57 4.79
N LEU A 339 -7.95 -34.59 5.33
CA LEU A 339 -8.19 -34.05 6.67
C LEU A 339 -9.22 -32.92 6.61
N SER A 340 -9.13 -32.06 5.59
CA SER A 340 -9.98 -30.89 5.45
C SER A 340 -10.24 -30.58 3.98
N ARG A 341 -11.48 -30.25 3.66
CA ARG A 341 -11.91 -29.64 2.40
C ARG A 341 -12.88 -28.52 2.72
N LYS A 342 -12.56 -27.31 2.28
CA LYS A 342 -13.36 -26.14 2.66
C LYS A 342 -13.35 -25.07 1.58
N ARG A 343 -14.37 -24.24 1.65
CA ARG A 343 -14.55 -23.06 0.82
C ARG A 343 -14.72 -21.82 1.69
N ILE A 344 -14.14 -20.70 1.25
CA ILE A 344 -14.31 -19.41 1.87
C ILE A 344 -14.71 -18.40 0.81
N ASP A 345 -15.86 -17.76 1.01
CA ASP A 345 -16.35 -16.64 0.20
C ASP A 345 -16.12 -15.35 0.99
N LEU A 346 -15.49 -14.35 0.35
CA LEU A 346 -15.07 -13.09 0.98
C LEU A 346 -15.55 -11.89 0.20
N MET A 347 -15.93 -10.84 0.93
CA MET A 347 -16.01 -9.47 0.42
C MET A 347 -15.13 -8.58 1.28
N THR A 348 -14.30 -7.77 0.64
CA THR A 348 -13.36 -6.87 1.31
C THR A 348 -13.55 -5.45 0.80
N LEU A 349 -13.82 -4.51 1.71
CA LEU A 349 -13.77 -3.09 1.45
C LEU A 349 -12.47 -2.53 2.02
N SER A 350 -11.64 -1.91 1.18
CA SER A 350 -10.35 -1.34 1.59
C SER A 350 -10.29 0.14 1.29
N PHE A 351 -9.76 0.90 2.26
CA PHE A 351 -9.42 2.32 2.12
C PHE A 351 -7.92 2.49 2.31
N ASN A 352 -7.27 3.21 1.39
CA ASN A 352 -5.85 3.54 1.47
C ASN A 352 -5.68 5.05 1.33
N LEU A 353 -4.81 5.63 2.16
CA LEU A 353 -4.46 7.04 2.15
C LEU A 353 -2.94 7.17 2.34
N ASP A 354 -2.29 7.97 1.51
CA ASP A 354 -0.98 8.52 1.80
C ASP A 354 -1.03 10.05 1.79
N ARG A 355 -0.32 10.66 2.73
CA ARG A 355 -0.20 12.11 2.88
C ARG A 355 1.23 12.49 3.21
N ARG A 356 1.77 13.40 2.42
CA ARG A 356 3.07 14.04 2.64
C ARG A 356 2.91 15.31 3.45
N ASP A 357 3.90 15.61 4.26
CA ASP A 357 4.00 16.85 5.03
C ASP A 357 5.46 17.25 5.24
N ASP A 358 5.69 18.48 5.68
CA ASP A 358 7.02 19.04 5.95
C ASP A 358 7.40 18.97 7.43
N TRP A 359 6.59 18.36 8.29
CA TRP A 359 6.83 18.28 9.71
C TRP A 359 8.14 17.54 10.02
N GLY A 360 9.00 18.14 10.89
CA GLY A 360 10.23 17.52 11.37
C GLY A 360 11.24 17.16 10.27
N GLY A 361 11.31 17.93 9.16
CA GLY A 361 12.19 17.64 8.01
C GLY A 361 11.49 16.89 6.88
N GLY A 362 10.18 16.72 6.99
CA GLY A 362 9.32 16.10 6.00
C GLY A 362 9.10 14.60 6.18
N GLY A 363 7.93 14.13 5.78
CA GLY A 363 7.60 12.72 5.88
C GLY A 363 6.33 12.32 5.15
N VAL A 364 5.97 11.04 5.31
CA VAL A 364 4.78 10.46 4.70
C VAL A 364 4.00 9.68 5.74
N TRP A 365 2.71 9.98 5.88
CA TRP A 365 1.75 9.13 6.55
C TRP A 365 1.13 8.17 5.53
N MET A 366 1.05 6.91 5.87
CA MET A 366 0.34 5.88 5.11
C MET A 366 -0.67 5.20 6.03
N VAL A 367 -1.92 5.18 5.60
CA VAL A 367 -3.03 4.54 6.31
C VAL A 367 -3.65 3.51 5.38
N ALA A 368 -3.85 2.30 5.88
CA ALA A 368 -4.66 1.29 5.23
C ALA A 368 -5.70 0.76 6.23
N ALA A 369 -6.94 0.66 5.80
CA ALA A 369 -8.03 0.08 6.58
C ALA A 369 -8.81 -0.90 5.70
N GLN A 370 -9.19 -2.06 6.26
CA GLN A 370 -9.93 -3.10 5.55
C GLN A 370 -11.02 -3.65 6.45
N ALA A 371 -12.24 -3.68 5.92
CA ALA A 371 -13.36 -4.41 6.51
C ALA A 371 -13.62 -5.65 5.63
N VAL A 372 -13.55 -6.81 6.26
CA VAL A 372 -13.75 -8.11 5.61
C VAL A 372 -14.98 -8.77 6.19
N VAL A 373 -15.84 -9.25 5.33
CA VAL A 373 -16.95 -10.13 5.68
C VAL A 373 -16.86 -11.40 4.84
N GLY A 374 -17.10 -12.54 5.46
CA GLY A 374 -16.94 -13.81 4.76
C GLY A 374 -17.84 -14.93 5.31
N LYS A 375 -17.83 -16.02 4.59
CA LYS A 375 -18.47 -17.29 4.98
C LYS A 375 -17.48 -18.43 4.78
N LEU A 376 -17.16 -19.13 5.86
CA LEU A 376 -16.45 -20.41 5.82
C LEU A 376 -17.48 -21.53 5.70
N ASP A 377 -17.27 -22.43 4.74
CA ASP A 377 -18.09 -23.62 4.52
C ASP A 377 -17.21 -24.87 4.62
N LEU A 378 -17.48 -25.69 5.62
CA LEU A 378 -16.82 -26.97 5.91
C LEU A 378 -17.67 -28.19 5.47
N SER A 379 -18.83 -27.97 4.85
CA SER A 379 -19.79 -29.04 4.52
C SER A 379 -19.24 -30.07 3.53
N ASP A 380 -18.22 -29.72 2.74
CA ASP A 380 -17.56 -30.63 1.79
C ASP A 380 -16.74 -31.74 2.50
N ASN A 381 -16.50 -31.63 3.81
CA ASN A 381 -15.87 -32.66 4.65
C ASN A 381 -16.63 -32.78 5.99
N ALA A 382 -17.48 -33.80 6.10
CA ALA A 382 -18.34 -34.01 7.28
C ALA A 382 -17.56 -34.21 8.59
N ALA A 383 -16.36 -34.80 8.53
CA ALA A 383 -15.51 -35.02 9.70
C ALA A 383 -14.90 -33.70 10.19
N ASP A 384 -14.45 -32.82 9.27
CA ASP A 384 -13.95 -31.49 9.58
C ASP A 384 -15.05 -30.62 10.19
N LEU A 385 -16.25 -30.60 9.57
CA LEU A 385 -17.41 -29.90 10.10
C LEU A 385 -17.81 -30.40 11.50
N ALA A 386 -17.88 -31.72 11.69
CA ALA A 386 -18.22 -32.30 12.99
C ALA A 386 -17.18 -31.90 14.06
N SER A 387 -15.89 -31.98 13.75
CA SER A 387 -14.79 -31.56 14.64
C SER A 387 -14.88 -30.08 15.01
N ASP A 388 -15.21 -29.22 14.04
CA ASP A 388 -15.38 -27.79 14.26
C ASP A 388 -16.54 -27.46 15.21
N GLN A 389 -17.62 -28.25 15.18
CA GLN A 389 -18.86 -28.02 15.94
C GLN A 389 -18.95 -28.78 17.26
N LEU A 390 -17.98 -29.68 17.58
CA LEU A 390 -17.95 -30.40 18.86
C LEU A 390 -17.94 -29.44 20.06
N PRO A 391 -18.40 -29.84 21.25
CA PRO A 391 -18.13 -29.13 22.49
C PRO A 391 -16.63 -28.92 22.67
N GLY A 392 -16.17 -27.66 22.78
CA GLY A 392 -14.76 -27.28 22.78
C GLY A 392 -14.09 -27.21 21.41
N GLY A 393 -14.81 -27.42 20.32
CA GLY A 393 -14.34 -27.21 18.96
C GLY A 393 -14.20 -25.70 18.60
N PRO A 394 -13.46 -25.37 17.55
CA PRO A 394 -13.13 -23.98 17.23
C PRO A 394 -14.32 -23.15 16.71
N ARG A 395 -15.43 -23.75 16.28
CA ARG A 395 -16.65 -23.08 15.80
C ARG A 395 -16.43 -22.01 14.74
N ARG A 396 -15.55 -22.29 13.79
CA ARG A 396 -15.16 -21.38 12.70
C ARG A 396 -16.20 -21.34 11.58
N ASN A 397 -16.89 -22.46 11.33
CA ASN A 397 -17.87 -22.59 10.24
C ASN A 397 -18.93 -21.49 10.28
N GLY A 398 -19.39 -21.04 9.08
CA GLY A 398 -20.41 -20.02 8.91
C GLY A 398 -19.84 -18.63 8.69
N HIS A 399 -20.65 -17.60 8.95
CA HIS A 399 -20.31 -16.20 8.72
C HIS A 399 -19.30 -15.67 9.75
N PHE A 400 -18.39 -14.84 9.28
CA PHE A 400 -17.40 -14.14 10.09
C PHE A 400 -17.12 -12.75 9.51
N GLY A 401 -16.48 -11.91 10.30
CA GLY A 401 -15.94 -10.64 9.87
C GLY A 401 -14.69 -10.29 10.65
N HIS A 402 -13.84 -9.48 10.04
CA HIS A 402 -12.73 -8.86 10.75
C HIS A 402 -12.40 -7.49 10.16
N PHE A 403 -11.79 -6.66 10.97
CA PHE A 403 -11.31 -5.35 10.58
C PHE A 403 -9.79 -5.30 10.76
N ASN A 404 -9.10 -4.81 9.73
CA ASN A 404 -7.66 -4.59 9.73
C ASN A 404 -7.36 -3.11 9.58
N ALA A 405 -6.37 -2.62 10.30
CA ALA A 405 -5.85 -1.27 10.15
C ALA A 405 -4.32 -1.27 10.20
N THR A 406 -3.71 -0.45 9.37
CA THR A 406 -2.27 -0.19 9.39
C THR A 406 -2.04 1.31 9.32
N LEU A 407 -1.17 1.82 10.19
CA LEU A 407 -0.71 3.20 10.19
C LEU A 407 0.82 3.19 10.14
N THR A 408 1.39 3.86 9.13
CA THR A 408 2.84 3.97 9.01
C THR A 408 3.23 5.44 8.87
N ARG A 409 4.24 5.86 9.64
CA ARG A 409 4.95 7.12 9.47
C ARG A 409 6.36 6.84 8.97
N LEU A 410 6.68 7.37 7.79
CA LEU A 410 8.06 7.47 7.31
C LEU A 410 8.53 8.90 7.53
N GLN A 411 9.44 9.11 8.48
CA GLN A 411 9.94 10.40 8.89
C GLN A 411 11.39 10.57 8.42
N ARG A 412 11.66 11.65 7.69
CA ARG A 412 13.04 12.09 7.45
C ARG A 412 13.54 12.83 8.70
N LEU A 413 14.65 12.39 9.25
CA LEU A 413 15.34 13.09 10.34
C LEU A 413 16.38 14.07 9.78
N ASP A 414 17.13 13.62 8.76
CA ASP A 414 18.07 14.42 7.98
C ASP A 414 18.28 13.80 6.58
N ALA A 415 19.33 14.21 5.85
CA ALA A 415 19.65 13.71 4.52
C ALA A 415 20.04 12.21 4.49
N GLN A 416 20.52 11.67 5.59
CA GLN A 416 21.04 10.30 5.71
C GLN A 416 20.15 9.41 6.57
N GLN A 417 19.31 9.99 7.44
CA GLN A 417 18.56 9.27 8.45
C GLN A 417 17.06 9.31 8.20
N THR A 418 16.45 8.14 8.33
CA THR A 418 14.98 8.00 8.29
C THR A 418 14.52 7.13 9.45
N LEU A 419 13.36 7.49 10.02
CA LEU A 419 12.68 6.71 11.03
C LEU A 419 11.35 6.22 10.44
N THR A 420 11.11 4.91 10.49
CA THR A 420 9.82 4.32 10.13
C THR A 420 9.15 3.78 11.38
N LEU A 421 7.93 4.24 11.64
CA LEU A 421 7.05 3.73 12.69
C LEU A 421 5.84 3.10 12.01
N SER A 422 5.58 1.82 12.26
CA SER A 422 4.45 1.11 11.66
C SER A 422 3.67 0.38 12.75
N GLY A 423 2.37 0.65 12.84
CA GLY A 423 1.43 -0.07 13.67
C GLY A 423 0.41 -0.79 12.79
N ALA A 424 0.14 -2.06 13.08
CA ALA A 424 -0.92 -2.82 12.43
C ALA A 424 -1.81 -3.52 13.47
N ALA A 425 -3.10 -3.63 13.18
CA ALA A 425 -4.09 -4.24 14.07
C ALA A 425 -5.08 -5.09 13.28
N GLN A 426 -5.55 -6.16 13.89
CA GLN A 426 -6.74 -6.90 13.47
C GLN A 426 -7.68 -7.11 14.64
N LYS A 427 -8.99 -6.97 14.41
CA LYS A 427 -10.05 -7.39 15.31
C LYS A 427 -11.02 -8.29 14.58
N ALA A 428 -11.18 -9.50 15.06
CA ALA A 428 -12.12 -10.49 14.55
C ALA A 428 -13.46 -10.47 15.30
N SER A 429 -14.51 -10.95 14.65
CA SER A 429 -15.85 -11.10 15.24
C SER A 429 -16.06 -12.46 15.91
N LYS A 430 -15.24 -13.46 15.58
CA LYS A 430 -15.26 -14.85 16.07
C LYS A 430 -13.95 -15.54 15.73
N ASN A 431 -13.81 -16.81 16.09
CA ASN A 431 -12.68 -17.63 15.66
C ASN A 431 -12.62 -17.73 14.14
N LEU A 432 -11.46 -17.41 13.58
CA LEU A 432 -11.21 -17.36 12.15
C LEU A 432 -10.56 -18.65 11.63
N ASP A 433 -10.75 -18.89 10.34
CA ASP A 433 -9.92 -19.84 9.61
C ASP A 433 -8.45 -19.37 9.61
N PRO A 434 -7.45 -20.27 9.61
CA PRO A 434 -6.03 -19.87 9.57
C PRO A 434 -5.67 -18.93 8.42
N SER A 435 -6.36 -18.99 7.25
CA SER A 435 -6.12 -18.08 6.13
C SER A 435 -6.46 -16.61 6.42
N GLU A 436 -7.34 -16.37 7.39
CA GLU A 436 -7.85 -15.03 7.73
C GLU A 436 -7.26 -14.48 9.05
N LYS A 437 -6.42 -15.29 9.75
CA LYS A 437 -5.78 -14.89 11.00
C LYS A 437 -4.64 -13.89 10.76
N PHE A 438 -4.39 -13.05 11.76
CA PHE A 438 -3.35 -12.04 11.77
C PHE A 438 -1.99 -12.66 12.19
N GLN A 439 -0.98 -12.48 11.36
CA GLN A 439 0.37 -12.99 11.59
C GLN A 439 1.17 -12.04 12.47
N LEU A 440 1.60 -12.49 13.64
CA LEU A 440 2.46 -11.73 14.56
C LEU A 440 3.95 -12.03 14.43
N ALA A 441 4.32 -13.15 13.81
CA ALA A 441 5.70 -13.64 13.72
C ALA A 441 6.19 -13.72 12.27
N GLY A 442 7.51 -13.68 12.08
CA GLY A 442 8.14 -13.80 10.78
C GLY A 442 8.72 -12.51 10.22
N PRO A 443 9.27 -12.53 9.00
CA PRO A 443 10.08 -11.44 8.42
C PRO A 443 9.29 -10.15 8.17
N TYR A 444 7.96 -10.23 8.15
CA TYR A 444 7.04 -9.08 7.93
C TYR A 444 6.28 -8.68 9.21
N ALA A 445 6.66 -9.22 10.35
CA ALA A 445 6.03 -8.98 11.64
C ALA A 445 7.12 -8.88 12.73
N VAL A 446 7.10 -9.72 13.78
CA VAL A 446 8.21 -9.78 14.73
C VAL A 446 9.30 -10.67 14.16
N ARG A 447 10.35 -10.06 13.61
CA ARG A 447 11.41 -10.70 12.78
C ARG A 447 12.23 -11.75 13.51
N ALA A 448 12.28 -11.69 14.84
CA ALA A 448 13.01 -12.65 15.66
C ALA A 448 12.33 -14.00 15.81
N TYR A 449 11.11 -14.18 15.27
CA TYR A 449 10.33 -15.43 15.37
C TYR A 449 10.09 -16.04 13.99
N SER A 450 9.85 -17.35 13.97
CA SER A 450 9.54 -18.08 12.75
C SER A 450 8.15 -17.76 12.21
N THR A 451 7.95 -17.86 10.90
CA THR A 451 6.62 -17.82 10.26
C THR A 451 5.71 -18.97 10.71
N SER A 452 6.28 -20.04 11.29
CA SER A 452 5.52 -21.18 11.83
C SER A 452 4.87 -20.91 13.19
N GLU A 453 5.17 -19.77 13.84
CA GLU A 453 4.50 -19.41 15.10
C GLU A 453 3.00 -19.17 14.85
N PRO A 454 2.14 -19.47 15.86
CA PRO A 454 0.71 -19.32 15.71
C PRO A 454 0.28 -17.91 15.32
N SER A 455 -0.58 -17.79 14.34
CA SER A 455 -1.32 -16.56 14.02
C SER A 455 -2.50 -16.37 14.99
N VAL A 456 -3.06 -15.16 15.02
CA VAL A 456 -4.07 -14.73 16.00
C VAL A 456 -5.33 -14.24 15.29
N ASP A 457 -6.49 -14.38 15.94
CA ASP A 457 -7.75 -13.81 15.45
C ASP A 457 -7.74 -12.29 15.60
N SER A 458 -7.31 -11.80 16.77
CA SER A 458 -7.19 -10.39 17.07
C SER A 458 -5.80 -10.06 17.63
N GLY A 459 -5.22 -8.95 17.18
CA GLY A 459 -3.87 -8.58 17.62
C GLY A 459 -3.39 -7.22 17.17
N LEU A 460 -2.25 -6.83 17.72
CA LEU A 460 -1.52 -5.61 17.45
C LEU A 460 -0.07 -5.94 17.12
N LEU A 461 0.49 -5.23 16.16
CA LEU A 461 1.90 -5.29 15.76
C LEU A 461 2.46 -3.88 15.70
N LEU A 462 3.65 -3.67 16.26
CA LEU A 462 4.41 -2.43 16.18
C LEU A 462 5.81 -2.75 15.65
N ASN A 463 6.23 -2.01 14.64
CA ASN A 463 7.59 -2.07 14.10
C ASN A 463 8.19 -0.65 14.12
N ILE A 464 9.42 -0.54 14.62
CA ILE A 464 10.21 0.69 14.67
C ILE A 464 11.51 0.39 13.94
N ASP A 465 11.83 1.16 12.89
CA ASP A 465 13.05 1.01 12.11
C ASP A 465 13.74 2.38 11.99
N TRP A 466 14.94 2.51 12.54
CA TRP A 466 15.82 3.65 12.31
C TRP A 466 16.88 3.26 11.30
N LYS A 467 16.90 3.93 10.14
CA LYS A 467 17.81 3.67 9.02
C LYS A 467 18.80 4.80 8.87
N PHE A 468 20.07 4.47 8.81
CA PHE A 468 21.19 5.36 8.51
C PHE A 468 21.85 4.96 7.20
N LYS A 469 21.83 5.86 6.21
CA LYS A 469 22.45 5.70 4.90
C LYS A 469 23.85 6.34 4.92
N PHE A 470 24.87 5.51 5.12
CA PHE A 470 26.26 5.99 5.23
C PHE A 470 26.98 6.09 3.87
N SER A 471 26.39 5.58 2.79
CA SER A 471 26.82 5.81 1.41
C SER A 471 25.64 5.73 0.44
N PRO A 472 25.79 6.13 -0.84
CA PRO A 472 24.71 5.98 -1.84
C PRO A 472 24.21 4.55 -1.99
N ALA A 473 25.07 3.55 -1.78
CA ALA A 473 24.75 2.14 -1.95
C ALA A 473 24.45 1.40 -0.64
N TRP A 474 24.87 1.92 0.51
CA TRP A 474 24.82 1.18 1.76
C TRP A 474 24.03 1.89 2.85
N ALA A 475 23.23 1.15 3.57
CA ALA A 475 22.52 1.62 4.74
C ALA A 475 22.53 0.55 5.85
N VAL A 476 22.55 0.98 7.09
CA VAL A 476 22.30 0.16 8.26
C VAL A 476 20.99 0.58 8.92
N SER A 477 20.20 -0.37 9.39
CA SER A 477 19.00 -0.09 10.17
C SER A 477 19.08 -0.78 11.52
N LEU A 478 18.66 -0.08 12.57
CA LEU A 478 18.33 -0.69 13.87
C LEU A 478 16.82 -0.80 13.96
N PHE A 479 16.33 -1.94 14.43
CA PHE A 479 14.91 -2.15 14.53
C PHE A 479 14.47 -2.78 15.85
N HIS A 480 13.23 -2.48 16.22
CA HIS A 480 12.50 -3.12 17.31
C HIS A 480 11.11 -3.50 16.84
N ASP A 481 10.73 -4.75 17.08
CA ASP A 481 9.43 -5.31 16.73
C ASP A 481 8.71 -5.79 17.98
N GLN A 482 7.40 -5.54 18.04
CA GLN A 482 6.56 -5.94 19.14
C GLN A 482 5.20 -6.39 18.62
N GLY A 483 4.73 -7.56 19.03
CA GLY A 483 3.43 -8.09 18.67
C GLY A 483 2.71 -8.68 19.86
N MET A 484 1.40 -8.48 19.93
CA MET A 484 0.54 -9.14 20.92
C MET A 484 -0.79 -9.53 20.31
N GLY A 485 -1.39 -10.61 20.78
CA GLY A 485 -2.68 -11.02 20.25
C GLY A 485 -3.34 -12.15 21.03
N TRP A 486 -4.56 -12.41 20.61
CA TRP A 486 -5.41 -13.49 21.07
C TRP A 486 -5.53 -14.50 19.94
N ARG A 487 -5.09 -15.75 20.21
CA ARG A 487 -5.10 -16.83 19.22
C ARG A 487 -6.50 -17.11 18.71
N ASP A 488 -7.43 -17.19 19.63
CA ASP A 488 -8.84 -17.45 19.38
C ASP A 488 -9.65 -16.36 20.05
N GLU A 489 -10.61 -15.79 19.33
CA GLU A 489 -11.50 -14.74 19.83
C GLU A 489 -12.42 -15.31 20.92
N ASP A 490 -12.91 -16.53 20.69
CA ASP A 490 -13.68 -17.31 21.65
C ASP A 490 -12.87 -18.56 22.04
N PRO A 491 -12.17 -18.55 23.20
CA PRO A 491 -11.27 -19.61 23.61
C PRO A 491 -12.03 -20.81 24.21
N ASN A 492 -12.93 -21.43 23.45
CA ASN A 492 -13.67 -22.64 23.85
C ASN A 492 -12.80 -23.89 23.89
N LEU A 493 -11.57 -23.82 23.40
CA LEU A 493 -10.66 -24.96 23.32
C LEU A 493 -9.94 -25.17 24.65
N ALA A 494 -9.94 -26.40 25.14
CA ALA A 494 -9.06 -26.85 26.21
C ALA A 494 -7.62 -26.96 25.66
N THR A 495 -6.99 -25.83 25.33
CA THR A 495 -5.62 -25.80 24.83
C THR A 495 -4.64 -25.63 25.99
N GLN A 496 -3.53 -26.39 25.98
CA GLN A 496 -2.44 -26.24 26.92
C GLN A 496 -1.59 -24.97 26.68
N GLN A 497 -1.85 -24.23 25.63
CA GLN A 497 -1.11 -23.03 25.26
C GLN A 497 -1.91 -21.76 25.60
N PRO A 498 -1.24 -20.68 26.01
CA PRO A 498 -1.92 -19.44 26.36
C PRO A 498 -2.67 -18.88 25.14
N ASN A 499 -3.93 -18.45 25.35
CA ASN A 499 -4.71 -17.78 24.30
C ASN A 499 -4.15 -16.39 23.98
N ARG A 500 -3.69 -15.66 25.00
CA ARG A 500 -3.03 -14.35 24.84
C ARG A 500 -1.53 -14.51 24.96
N PHE A 501 -0.78 -13.96 24.00
CA PHE A 501 0.67 -13.94 24.05
C PHE A 501 1.27 -12.67 23.46
N HIS A 502 2.53 -12.44 23.78
CA HIS A 502 3.30 -11.28 23.38
C HIS A 502 4.65 -11.74 22.80
N LEU A 503 5.05 -11.18 21.67
CA LEU A 503 6.32 -11.41 20.99
C LEU A 503 7.08 -10.10 20.91
N SER A 504 8.40 -10.14 21.12
CA SER A 504 9.24 -8.95 21.04
C SER A 504 10.64 -9.33 20.60
N GLY A 505 11.26 -8.48 19.80
CA GLY A 505 12.63 -8.68 19.33
C GLY A 505 13.22 -7.39 18.77
N SER A 506 14.55 -7.34 18.74
CA SER A 506 15.32 -6.24 18.15
C SER A 506 16.39 -6.80 17.23
N GLY A 507 16.94 -5.95 16.39
CA GLY A 507 18.00 -6.39 15.50
C GLY A 507 18.63 -5.27 14.69
N VAL A 508 19.53 -5.71 13.82
CA VAL A 508 20.24 -4.86 12.88
C VAL A 508 20.05 -5.43 11.47
N GLU A 509 19.86 -4.55 10.50
CA GLU A 509 19.78 -4.89 9.08
C GLU A 509 20.79 -4.08 8.29
N LEU A 510 21.58 -4.73 7.46
CA LEU A 510 22.42 -4.13 6.45
C LEU A 510 21.72 -4.22 5.10
N THR A 511 21.60 -3.09 4.41
CA THR A 511 21.02 -3.00 3.06
C THR A 511 22.08 -2.55 2.09
N TRP A 512 22.21 -3.25 0.95
CA TRP A 512 23.01 -2.86 -0.19
C TRP A 512 22.12 -2.64 -1.42
N GLU A 513 22.20 -1.45 -1.99
CA GLU A 513 21.47 -1.04 -3.19
C GLU A 513 22.48 -0.82 -4.32
N ALA A 514 22.58 -1.80 -5.25
CA ALA A 514 23.49 -1.73 -6.38
C ALA A 514 22.85 -1.03 -7.59
N PRO A 515 23.66 -0.49 -8.51
CA PRO A 515 23.18 -0.03 -9.81
C PRO A 515 22.37 -1.09 -10.55
N GLY A 516 21.39 -0.66 -11.34
CA GLY A 516 20.56 -1.56 -12.14
C GLY A 516 19.44 -2.26 -11.35
N GLY A 517 19.07 -1.77 -10.15
CA GLY A 517 17.90 -2.21 -9.41
C GLY A 517 18.09 -3.50 -8.59
N VAL A 518 19.34 -3.85 -8.25
CA VAL A 518 19.65 -4.96 -7.34
C VAL A 518 19.65 -4.46 -5.90
N THR A 519 19.01 -5.19 -4.99
CA THR A 519 19.02 -4.91 -3.56
C THR A 519 19.31 -6.19 -2.78
N ALA A 520 20.34 -6.18 -1.94
CA ALA A 520 20.61 -7.24 -0.98
C ALA A 520 20.34 -6.74 0.45
N ARG A 521 19.79 -7.60 1.30
CA ARG A 521 19.56 -7.32 2.72
C ARG A 521 20.02 -8.50 3.55
N ALA A 522 20.67 -8.18 4.67
CA ALA A 522 21.08 -9.14 5.69
C ALA A 522 20.68 -8.59 7.06
N ALA A 523 19.82 -9.30 7.78
CA ALA A 523 19.38 -8.90 9.11
C ALA A 523 19.69 -9.99 10.14
N LEU A 524 20.03 -9.54 11.36
CA LEU A 524 20.10 -10.37 12.55
C LEU A 524 19.03 -9.87 13.52
N ALA A 525 18.09 -10.73 13.86
CA ALA A 525 16.98 -10.45 14.76
C ALA A 525 17.06 -11.34 16.00
N HIS A 526 17.12 -10.72 17.18
CA HIS A 526 17.18 -11.39 18.47
C HIS A 526 15.88 -11.17 19.23
N ARG A 527 15.27 -12.26 19.76
CA ARG A 527 14.05 -12.17 20.56
C ARG A 527 14.34 -11.76 22.00
N HIS A 528 13.37 -11.09 22.60
CA HIS A 528 13.42 -10.75 24.02
C HIS A 528 12.59 -11.77 24.83
N GLY A 529 13.24 -12.38 25.81
CA GLY A 529 12.61 -13.35 26.69
C GLY A 529 12.31 -14.71 26.03
N ARG A 530 11.48 -15.49 26.72
CA ARG A 530 11.08 -16.82 26.25
C ARG A 530 9.97 -16.72 25.22
N ASN A 531 9.96 -17.64 24.24
CA ASN A 531 8.84 -17.77 23.32
C ASN A 531 7.61 -18.32 24.09
N PRO A 532 6.51 -17.55 24.20
CA PRO A 532 5.33 -17.96 24.95
C PRO A 532 4.56 -19.12 24.29
N THR A 533 4.78 -19.36 22.99
CA THR A 533 4.13 -20.42 22.21
C THR A 533 4.98 -21.68 22.11
N ARG A 534 6.14 -21.72 22.80
CA ARG A 534 7.03 -22.85 22.85
C ARG A 534 6.32 -24.09 23.42
N ASN A 535 6.56 -25.25 22.80
CA ASN A 535 6.02 -26.51 23.26
C ASN A 535 6.53 -26.79 24.70
N PRO A 536 5.64 -27.02 25.69
CA PRO A 536 6.04 -27.16 27.07
C PRO A 536 6.81 -28.48 27.34
N VAL A 537 6.63 -29.52 26.52
CA VAL A 537 7.27 -30.83 26.67
C VAL A 537 8.64 -30.84 26.00
N THR A 538 8.72 -30.49 24.72
CA THR A 538 9.97 -30.56 23.94
C THR A 538 10.84 -29.32 24.11
N GLN A 539 10.32 -28.25 24.69
CA GLN A 539 10.98 -26.94 24.81
C GLN A 539 11.47 -26.38 23.47
N GLN A 540 10.78 -26.72 22.37
CA GLN A 540 11.05 -26.23 21.02
C GLN A 540 9.97 -25.25 20.58
N ASP A 541 10.37 -24.30 19.73
CA ASP A 541 9.49 -23.35 19.06
C ASP A 541 8.68 -24.05 17.97
N ALA A 542 7.68 -23.42 17.38
CA ALA A 542 6.79 -24.03 16.39
C ALA A 542 7.52 -24.56 15.14
N ASP A 543 8.71 -24.05 14.84
CA ASP A 543 9.57 -24.53 13.74
C ASP A 543 10.49 -25.70 14.14
N GLY A 544 10.35 -26.24 15.35
CA GLY A 544 11.16 -27.34 15.90
C GLY A 544 12.57 -26.92 16.35
N THR A 545 12.87 -25.61 16.41
CA THR A 545 14.17 -25.10 16.89
C THR A 545 14.06 -24.48 18.28
N ARG A 546 15.22 -24.03 18.80
CA ARG A 546 15.32 -23.24 20.05
C ARG A 546 16.05 -21.93 19.80
N LYS A 547 16.11 -21.49 18.52
CA LYS A 547 16.88 -20.32 18.10
C LYS A 547 16.32 -19.03 18.72
N GLU A 548 17.16 -18.28 19.39
CA GLU A 548 16.85 -16.96 19.96
C GLU A 548 17.22 -15.83 18.99
N THR A 549 18.15 -16.11 18.08
CA THR A 549 18.60 -15.18 17.03
C THR A 549 18.36 -15.81 15.67
N ARG A 550 17.80 -15.02 14.74
CA ARG A 550 17.55 -15.42 13.36
C ARG A 550 18.32 -14.52 12.40
N ALA A 551 18.94 -15.13 11.41
CA ALA A 551 19.54 -14.44 10.28
C ALA A 551 18.55 -14.47 9.10
N LEU A 552 18.21 -13.30 8.59
CA LEU A 552 17.30 -13.11 7.47
C LEU A 552 18.10 -12.54 6.31
N LEU A 553 18.09 -13.23 5.18
CA LEU A 553 18.82 -12.84 3.97
C LEU A 553 17.86 -12.70 2.80
N SER A 554 18.01 -11.66 2.00
CA SER A 554 17.27 -11.53 0.75
C SER A 554 18.09 -10.83 -0.32
N LEU A 555 17.91 -11.25 -1.56
CA LEU A 555 18.44 -10.62 -2.76
C LEU A 555 17.30 -10.41 -3.73
N SER A 556 17.12 -9.18 -4.22
CA SER A 556 16.08 -8.85 -5.18
C SER A 556 16.65 -8.05 -6.36
N LYS A 557 16.07 -8.24 -7.54
CA LYS A 557 16.37 -7.51 -8.77
C LYS A 557 15.08 -6.99 -9.36
N PHE A 558 15.01 -5.66 -9.60
CA PHE A 558 13.94 -5.02 -10.36
C PHE A 558 14.39 -4.73 -11.80
N PHE A 559 13.48 -4.85 -12.76
CA PHE A 559 13.74 -4.58 -14.18
C PHE A 559 12.49 -4.07 -14.90
#